data_726be2ecc55d4119cb5ab9fa59e79c4f
#
_entry.id   726be2ecc55d4119cb5ab9fa59e79c4f
#
_cell.length_a   1.000
_cell.length_b   1.000
_cell.length_c   1.000
_cell.angle_alpha   90.00
_cell.angle_beta   90.00
_cell.angle_gamma   90.00
#
_symmetry.space_group_name_H-M   'P 1'
#
loop_
_entity.id
_entity.type
_entity.pdbx_description
1 polymer ?
#
loop_
_entity_poly.entity_id
_entity_poly.type
_entity_poly.pdbx_seq_one_letter_code
_entity_poly.pdbx_strand_id
1 'polypeptide(L)'
;MSVPRRRIAALAAVACLAVLDASAANFEASIRSPAGAPVEDAAVVLEPVSGRVPQPKTQASIEQRDREFVPYLSIVQKGAAVYFPNRDKLKHHVYSFSPAKTFEIKLYAGQPAQPVIFDKTGEVALGCNIHDWMEAYVLVVDSPWFGKTGTDGIARIAGVPAGSYRLRIWHPRQLAASATQDVVIGATPAQRAELVLDVAPRGPHHKPPADSGSY
;
A
#
# COMPACT_ATOMS: atom_id res chain seq x y z
N MET A 1 -2.07 -84.12 0.85
CA MET A 1 -1.69 -83.15 -0.20
C MET A 1 -1.90 -81.76 0.37
N SER A 2 -0.81 -81.06 0.74
CA SER A 2 -0.85 -79.75 1.39
C SER A 2 -0.42 -78.66 0.40
N VAL A 3 -1.27 -77.67 0.15
CA VAL A 3 -1.04 -76.54 -0.80
C VAL A 3 -0.39 -75.40 -0.04
N PRO A 4 0.76 -74.87 -0.47
CA PRO A 4 1.39 -73.71 0.20
C PRO A 4 0.70 -72.36 -0.14
N ARG A 5 0.26 -71.65 0.89
CA ARG A 5 -0.25 -70.29 0.78
C ARG A 5 0.91 -69.35 0.54
N ARG A 6 0.99 -68.75 -0.66
CA ARG A 6 1.89 -67.61 -0.97
C ARG A 6 1.37 -66.34 -0.28
N ARG A 7 2.16 -65.75 0.61
CA ARG A 7 1.94 -64.44 1.19
C ARG A 7 2.44 -63.41 0.19
N ILE A 8 1.52 -62.58 -0.32
CA ILE A 8 1.85 -61.41 -1.13
C ILE A 8 2.13 -60.27 -0.14
N ALA A 9 3.39 -59.84 -0.09
CA ALA A 9 3.77 -58.64 0.67
C ALA A 9 3.45 -57.41 -0.20
N ALA A 10 2.48 -56.61 0.24
CA ALA A 10 2.19 -55.31 -0.39
C ALA A 10 3.22 -54.30 0.09
N LEU A 11 4.11 -53.85 -0.79
CA LEU A 11 4.96 -52.68 -0.55
C LEU A 11 4.09 -51.41 -0.65
N ALA A 12 3.85 -50.77 0.46
CA ALA A 12 3.27 -49.42 0.48
C ALA A 12 4.37 -48.40 0.16
N ALA A 13 4.33 -47.84 -1.04
CA ALA A 13 5.19 -46.72 -1.41
C ALA A 13 4.65 -45.42 -0.72
N VAL A 14 5.36 -44.94 0.29
CA VAL A 14 5.12 -43.63 0.89
C VAL A 14 5.68 -42.57 -0.05
N ALA A 15 4.81 -41.94 -0.81
CA ALA A 15 5.17 -40.74 -1.59
C ALA A 15 5.41 -39.57 -0.62
N CYS A 16 6.67 -39.24 -0.41
CA CYS A 16 7.08 -38.05 0.31
C CYS A 16 6.77 -36.84 -0.58
N LEU A 17 5.64 -36.14 -0.37
CA LEU A 17 5.39 -34.85 -0.97
C LEU A 17 6.38 -33.85 -0.32
N ALA A 18 7.42 -33.50 -1.06
CA ALA A 18 8.27 -32.38 -0.73
C ALA A 18 7.41 -31.09 -0.81
N VAL A 19 7.06 -30.54 0.33
CA VAL A 19 6.52 -29.19 0.44
C VAL A 19 7.68 -28.26 0.08
N LEU A 20 7.67 -27.70 -1.14
CA LEU A 20 8.55 -26.62 -1.52
C LEU A 20 8.14 -25.42 -0.67
N ASP A 21 8.87 -25.17 0.40
CA ASP A 21 8.78 -23.89 1.13
C ASP A 21 9.06 -22.78 0.13
N ALA A 22 8.02 -22.05 -0.23
CA ALA A 22 8.15 -20.84 -1.05
C ALA A 22 8.94 -19.81 -0.23
N SER A 23 10.26 -19.76 -0.45
CA SER A 23 11.12 -18.78 0.18
C SER A 23 10.60 -17.37 -0.15
N ALA A 24 10.20 -16.63 0.87
CA ALA A 24 9.77 -15.26 0.72
C ALA A 24 11.00 -14.34 0.75
N ALA A 25 11.09 -13.46 -0.24
CA ALA A 25 12.20 -12.51 -0.38
C ALA A 25 11.82 -11.11 0.16
N ASN A 26 12.81 -10.30 0.49
CA ASN A 26 12.64 -8.88 0.69
C ASN A 26 12.96 -8.15 -0.61
N PHE A 27 12.14 -7.16 -0.95
CA PHE A 27 12.32 -6.32 -2.13
C PHE A 27 12.52 -4.87 -1.71
N GLU A 28 13.51 -4.20 -2.29
CA GLU A 28 13.76 -2.77 -2.10
C GLU A 28 13.63 -2.04 -3.45
N ALA A 29 12.91 -0.92 -3.47
CA ALA A 29 12.86 -0.01 -4.61
C ALA A 29 13.42 1.36 -4.22
N SER A 30 14.44 1.83 -4.93
CA SER A 30 14.98 3.19 -4.81
C SER A 30 14.32 4.07 -5.87
N ILE A 31 13.61 5.10 -5.42
CA ILE A 31 12.92 6.04 -6.30
C ILE A 31 13.64 7.39 -6.24
N ARG A 32 14.08 7.86 -7.42
CA ARG A 32 14.81 9.11 -7.58
C ARG A 32 14.09 10.03 -8.55
N SER A 33 14.23 11.34 -8.35
CA SER A 33 13.84 12.32 -9.37
C SER A 33 14.80 12.29 -10.55
N PRO A 34 14.48 12.91 -11.71
CA PRO A 34 15.43 13.07 -12.80
C PRO A 34 16.74 13.76 -12.42
N ALA A 35 16.74 14.58 -11.36
CA ALA A 35 17.92 15.23 -10.82
C ALA A 35 18.70 14.36 -9.81
N GLY A 36 18.27 13.10 -9.58
CA GLY A 36 18.91 12.16 -8.66
C GLY A 36 18.51 12.31 -7.19
N ALA A 37 17.64 13.28 -6.84
CA ALA A 37 17.16 13.45 -5.47
C ALA A 37 16.20 12.33 -5.06
N PRO A 38 16.19 11.92 -3.77
CA PRO A 38 15.23 10.93 -3.29
C PRO A 38 13.79 11.45 -3.43
N VAL A 39 12.88 10.56 -3.82
CA VAL A 39 11.44 10.87 -3.87
C VAL A 39 10.77 10.21 -2.68
N GLU A 40 10.32 11.02 -1.72
CA GLU A 40 9.51 10.60 -0.58
C GLU A 40 8.05 10.39 -0.98
N ASP A 41 7.31 9.59 -0.20
CA ASP A 41 5.88 9.32 -0.41
C ASP A 41 5.53 8.73 -1.78
N ALA A 42 6.46 8.04 -2.45
CA ALA A 42 6.13 7.25 -3.63
C ALA A 42 5.61 5.86 -3.23
N ALA A 43 4.47 5.46 -3.76
CA ALA A 43 3.95 4.11 -3.66
C ALA A 43 4.72 3.19 -4.60
N VAL A 44 5.10 2.02 -4.10
CA VAL A 44 5.72 0.93 -4.86
C VAL A 44 4.85 -0.31 -4.67
N VAL A 45 4.36 -0.88 -5.76
CA VAL A 45 3.43 -2.01 -5.74
C VAL A 45 3.98 -3.12 -6.63
N LEU A 46 4.07 -4.33 -6.09
CA LEU A 46 4.39 -5.56 -6.83
C LEU A 46 3.08 -6.30 -7.15
N GLU A 47 2.65 -6.24 -8.39
CA GLU A 47 1.43 -6.90 -8.87
C GLU A 47 1.83 -8.26 -9.50
N PRO A 48 1.41 -9.41 -8.93
CA PRO A 48 1.78 -10.71 -9.49
C PRO A 48 1.18 -10.87 -10.89
N VAL A 49 1.98 -11.35 -11.85
CA VAL A 49 1.54 -11.60 -13.24
C VAL A 49 0.57 -12.76 -13.30
N SER A 50 0.67 -13.70 -12.35
CA SER A 50 -0.20 -14.88 -12.29
C SER A 50 -0.40 -15.33 -10.84
N GLY A 51 -1.41 -16.16 -10.63
CA GLY A 51 -1.71 -16.73 -9.32
C GLY A 51 -2.80 -15.95 -8.56
N ARG A 52 -3.19 -16.50 -7.42
CA ARG A 52 -4.21 -15.90 -6.54
C ARG A 52 -3.55 -14.93 -5.58
N VAL A 53 -4.07 -13.73 -5.53
CA VAL A 53 -3.63 -12.70 -4.58
C VAL A 53 -4.35 -12.89 -3.25
N PRO A 54 -3.63 -13.04 -2.12
CA PRO A 54 -4.24 -13.05 -0.80
C PRO A 54 -5.04 -11.78 -0.53
N GLN A 55 -6.21 -11.92 0.10
CA GLN A 55 -7.11 -10.81 0.44
C GLN A 55 -7.35 -10.77 1.96
N PRO A 56 -6.33 -10.42 2.77
CA PRO A 56 -6.53 -10.29 4.20
C PRO A 56 -7.41 -9.06 4.48
N LYS A 57 -8.19 -9.14 5.55
CA LYS A 57 -8.89 -7.96 6.07
C LYS A 57 -7.86 -7.06 6.74
N THR A 58 -7.50 -5.98 6.08
CA THR A 58 -6.52 -5.00 6.57
C THR A 58 -7.21 -3.78 7.16
N GLN A 59 -6.51 -3.10 8.06
CA GLN A 59 -6.95 -1.85 8.66
C GLN A 59 -5.85 -0.80 8.50
N ALA A 60 -6.25 0.45 8.34
CA ALA A 60 -5.36 1.59 8.31
C ALA A 60 -5.97 2.77 9.08
N SER A 61 -5.14 3.73 9.44
CA SER A 61 -5.58 4.96 10.11
C SER A 61 -4.93 6.16 9.42
N ILE A 62 -5.75 7.18 9.13
CA ILE A 62 -5.32 8.47 8.62
C ILE A 62 -5.81 9.51 9.62
N GLU A 63 -4.90 10.00 10.44
CA GLU A 63 -5.22 10.93 11.52
C GLU A 63 -5.34 12.36 10.99
N GLN A 64 -6.17 13.16 11.65
CA GLN A 64 -6.14 14.61 11.55
C GLN A 64 -5.41 15.14 12.78
N ARG A 65 -4.24 15.70 12.56
CA ARG A 65 -3.39 16.24 13.62
C ARG A 65 -2.67 17.48 13.13
N ASP A 66 -2.67 18.52 13.95
CA ASP A 66 -2.07 19.82 13.61
C ASP A 66 -2.64 20.43 12.32
N ARG A 67 -3.93 20.18 12.06
CA ARG A 67 -4.62 20.63 10.84
C ARG A 67 -4.00 20.06 9.56
N GLU A 68 -3.62 18.78 9.63
CA GLU A 68 -3.11 17.98 8.49
C GLU A 68 -3.67 16.57 8.55
N PHE A 69 -3.76 15.89 7.41
CA PHE A 69 -3.94 14.44 7.34
C PHE A 69 -2.59 13.75 7.45
N VAL A 70 -2.46 12.79 8.35
CA VAL A 70 -1.21 12.04 8.58
C VAL A 70 -1.51 10.54 8.54
N PRO A 71 -0.81 9.79 7.68
CA PRO A 71 0.21 10.19 6.72
C PRO A 71 -0.37 10.88 5.46
N TYR A 72 0.47 11.60 4.72
CA TYR A 72 0.12 12.22 3.45
C TYR A 72 -0.29 11.21 2.37
N LEU A 73 0.41 10.09 2.27
CA LEU A 73 0.05 8.96 1.42
C LEU A 73 -0.12 7.69 2.24
N SER A 74 -1.25 7.03 2.05
CA SER A 74 -1.53 5.67 2.52
C SER A 74 -1.71 4.72 1.34
N ILE A 75 -1.16 3.51 1.45
CA ILE A 75 -1.41 2.43 0.49
C ILE A 75 -2.20 1.36 1.23
N VAL A 76 -3.33 0.96 0.67
CA VAL A 76 -4.20 -0.04 1.29
C VAL A 76 -4.61 -1.09 0.28
N GLN A 77 -4.80 -2.31 0.74
CA GLN A 77 -5.37 -3.33 -0.10
C GLN A 77 -6.88 -3.15 -0.22
N LYS A 78 -7.44 -3.47 -1.37
CA LYS A 78 -8.89 -3.47 -1.63
C LYS A 78 -9.64 -4.23 -0.53
N GLY A 79 -10.70 -3.63 -0.01
CA GLY A 79 -11.47 -4.13 1.13
C GLY A 79 -10.97 -3.67 2.49
N ALA A 80 -9.89 -2.89 2.56
CA ALA A 80 -9.37 -2.35 3.81
C ALA A 80 -10.37 -1.43 4.51
N ALA A 81 -10.39 -1.51 5.84
CA ALA A 81 -11.13 -0.61 6.72
C ALA A 81 -10.20 0.55 7.16
N VAL A 82 -10.51 1.78 6.75
CA VAL A 82 -9.70 2.96 7.07
C VAL A 82 -10.43 3.82 8.09
N TYR A 83 -9.75 4.10 9.20
CA TYR A 83 -10.22 4.97 10.27
C TYR A 83 -9.67 6.38 10.11
N PHE A 84 -10.46 7.36 10.52
CA PHE A 84 -10.11 8.77 10.44
C PHE A 84 -10.20 9.45 11.83
N PRO A 85 -9.29 9.14 12.78
CA PRO A 85 -9.33 9.79 14.09
C PRO A 85 -8.90 11.25 13.99
N ASN A 86 -9.69 12.14 14.61
CA ASN A 86 -9.36 13.55 14.78
C ASN A 86 -8.66 13.76 16.13
N ARG A 87 -7.39 14.13 16.11
CA ARG A 87 -6.55 14.40 17.28
C ARG A 87 -6.50 15.88 17.66
N ASP A 88 -7.06 16.74 16.80
CA ASP A 88 -7.12 18.17 17.07
C ASP A 88 -8.28 18.53 18.02
N LYS A 89 -8.17 19.67 18.64
CA LYS A 89 -9.26 20.25 19.46
C LYS A 89 -10.39 20.82 18.58
N LEU A 90 -10.10 21.09 17.32
CA LEU A 90 -11.04 21.58 16.32
C LEU A 90 -11.76 20.40 15.66
N LYS A 91 -12.99 20.63 15.23
CA LYS A 91 -13.70 19.65 14.39
C LYS A 91 -13.14 19.72 12.98
N HIS A 92 -13.01 18.55 12.35
CA HIS A 92 -12.64 18.44 10.95
C HIS A 92 -13.70 17.72 10.13
N HIS A 93 -13.61 17.87 8.83
CA HIS A 93 -14.39 17.19 7.82
C HIS A 93 -13.46 16.29 7.01
N VAL A 94 -13.91 15.14 6.57
CA VAL A 94 -13.17 14.28 5.63
C VAL A 94 -14.08 13.94 4.48
N TYR A 95 -13.64 14.21 3.26
CA TYR A 95 -14.39 13.83 2.08
C TYR A 95 -13.48 13.35 0.95
N SER A 96 -14.06 12.62 0.04
CA SER A 96 -13.49 12.29 -1.26
C SER A 96 -14.56 12.24 -2.34
N PHE A 97 -14.25 12.76 -3.51
CA PHE A 97 -15.06 12.62 -4.74
C PHE A 97 -14.38 11.74 -5.78
N SER A 98 -13.30 11.05 -5.41
CA SER A 98 -12.57 10.17 -6.33
C SER A 98 -13.43 8.99 -6.78
N PRO A 99 -13.34 8.57 -8.07
CA PRO A 99 -14.13 7.45 -8.61
C PRO A 99 -13.90 6.11 -7.90
N ALA A 100 -12.71 5.92 -7.30
CA ALA A 100 -12.39 4.72 -6.54
C ALA A 100 -13.10 4.69 -5.18
N LYS A 101 -13.34 5.86 -4.55
CA LYS A 101 -14.11 5.97 -3.30
C LYS A 101 -14.68 7.36 -3.12
N THR A 102 -16.00 7.48 -3.18
CA THR A 102 -16.74 8.70 -2.83
C THR A 102 -17.33 8.53 -1.44
N PHE A 103 -17.05 9.46 -0.53
CA PHE A 103 -17.62 9.49 0.82
C PHE A 103 -17.47 10.86 1.47
N GLU A 104 -18.23 11.05 2.54
CA GLU A 104 -18.19 12.26 3.36
C GLU A 104 -18.39 11.88 4.83
N ILE A 105 -17.51 12.38 5.70
CA ILE A 105 -17.66 12.39 7.16
C ILE A 105 -17.77 13.84 7.57
N LYS A 106 -19.00 14.28 7.91
CA LYS A 106 -19.28 15.66 8.31
C LYS A 106 -18.58 16.01 9.61
N LEU A 107 -18.39 17.29 9.85
CA LEU A 107 -17.65 17.86 10.97
C LEU A 107 -17.75 17.07 12.28
N TYR A 108 -16.63 16.53 12.74
CA TYR A 108 -16.55 15.71 13.94
C TYR A 108 -15.27 15.99 14.74
N ALA A 109 -15.31 15.62 16.02
CA ALA A 109 -14.17 15.55 16.93
C ALA A 109 -13.99 14.08 17.38
N GLY A 110 -12.77 13.70 17.74
CA GLY A 110 -12.47 12.34 18.15
C GLY A 110 -12.46 11.34 17.00
N GLN A 111 -13.01 10.14 17.21
CA GLN A 111 -13.01 9.09 16.20
C GLN A 111 -14.43 8.78 15.73
N PRO A 112 -14.71 8.74 14.44
CA PRO A 112 -15.97 8.23 13.91
C PRO A 112 -16.22 6.78 14.34
N ALA A 113 -17.47 6.44 14.58
CA ALA A 113 -17.85 5.11 15.06
C ALA A 113 -17.56 3.98 14.06
N GLN A 114 -17.57 4.31 12.76
CA GLN A 114 -17.38 3.32 11.68
C GLN A 114 -16.22 3.72 10.78
N PRO A 115 -15.41 2.74 10.32
CA PRO A 115 -14.40 2.97 9.30
C PRO A 115 -15.03 3.15 7.92
N VAL A 116 -14.31 3.74 7.00
CA VAL A 116 -14.62 3.74 5.57
C VAL A 116 -13.97 2.51 4.93
N ILE A 117 -14.77 1.71 4.21
CA ILE A 117 -14.24 0.54 3.48
C ILE A 117 -13.85 0.96 2.07
N PHE A 118 -12.60 0.70 1.69
CA PHE A 118 -12.05 0.99 0.37
C PHE A 118 -12.17 -0.24 -0.54
N ASP A 119 -13.30 -0.38 -1.19
CA ASP A 119 -13.76 -1.60 -1.90
C ASP A 119 -13.46 -1.62 -3.41
N LYS A 120 -12.84 -0.56 -3.94
CA LYS A 120 -12.46 -0.45 -5.36
C LYS A 120 -11.03 0.06 -5.47
N THR A 121 -10.23 -0.58 -6.33
CA THR A 121 -8.86 -0.14 -6.64
C THR A 121 -8.83 1.21 -7.33
N GLY A 122 -7.78 1.97 -7.08
CA GLY A 122 -7.57 3.29 -7.68
C GLY A 122 -7.06 4.33 -6.70
N GLU A 123 -6.99 5.54 -7.18
CA GLU A 123 -6.47 6.70 -6.46
C GLU A 123 -7.63 7.43 -5.78
N VAL A 124 -7.43 7.80 -4.52
CA VAL A 124 -8.42 8.52 -3.73
C VAL A 124 -7.77 9.75 -3.11
N ALA A 125 -8.23 10.93 -3.50
CA ALA A 125 -7.84 12.18 -2.88
C ALA A 125 -8.79 12.50 -1.72
N LEU A 126 -8.22 12.89 -0.58
CA LEU A 126 -8.94 13.30 0.62
C LEU A 126 -8.82 14.81 0.80
N GLY A 127 -9.89 15.45 1.24
CA GLY A 127 -9.95 16.87 1.55
C GLY A 127 -10.71 17.18 2.83
N CYS A 128 -10.55 18.41 3.32
CA CYS A 128 -11.30 18.97 4.43
C CYS A 128 -11.98 20.29 3.97
N ASN A 129 -13.28 20.48 4.26
CA ASN A 129 -14.02 21.68 3.80
C ASN A 129 -13.64 22.97 4.52
N ILE A 130 -13.03 22.88 5.70
CA ILE A 130 -12.73 24.06 6.51
C ILE A 130 -11.26 24.45 6.53
N HIS A 131 -10.41 23.60 5.92
CA HIS A 131 -8.98 23.85 5.80
C HIS A 131 -8.51 23.42 4.41
N ASP A 132 -8.43 24.33 3.46
CA ASP A 132 -8.14 24.08 2.04
C ASP A 132 -6.79 23.42 1.80
N TRP A 133 -5.84 23.55 2.74
CA TRP A 133 -4.52 22.93 2.67
C TRP A 133 -4.49 21.48 3.18
N MET A 134 -5.58 21.00 3.85
CA MET A 134 -5.65 19.64 4.34
C MET A 134 -5.96 18.68 3.20
N GLU A 135 -4.92 18.06 2.67
CA GLU A 135 -5.01 17.04 1.64
C GLU A 135 -4.22 15.79 2.01
N ALA A 136 -4.69 14.65 1.61
CA ALA A 136 -3.97 13.37 1.64
C ALA A 136 -4.48 12.44 0.54
N TYR A 137 -3.79 11.34 0.36
CA TYR A 137 -4.10 10.39 -0.71
C TYR A 137 -4.12 8.96 -0.19
N VAL A 138 -5.01 8.16 -0.78
CA VAL A 138 -5.05 6.72 -0.56
C VAL A 138 -4.93 6.03 -1.90
N LEU A 139 -3.91 5.20 -2.06
CA LEU A 139 -3.80 4.31 -3.20
C LEU A 139 -4.37 2.94 -2.81
N VAL A 140 -5.48 2.56 -3.44
CA VAL A 140 -6.11 1.26 -3.23
C VAL A 140 -5.61 0.28 -4.27
N VAL A 141 -5.02 -0.83 -3.83
CA VAL A 141 -4.38 -1.84 -4.69
C VAL A 141 -4.96 -3.23 -4.43
N ASP A 142 -4.87 -4.14 -5.41
CA ASP A 142 -5.26 -5.53 -5.21
C ASP A 142 -4.14 -6.35 -4.53
N SER A 143 -2.88 -6.00 -4.80
CA SER A 143 -1.72 -6.70 -4.26
C SER A 143 -1.49 -6.40 -2.78
N PRO A 144 -1.12 -7.39 -1.95
CA PRO A 144 -0.66 -7.16 -0.58
C PRO A 144 0.83 -6.76 -0.50
N TRP A 145 1.56 -6.87 -1.61
CA TRP A 145 3.00 -6.55 -1.67
C TRP A 145 3.21 -5.13 -2.16
N PHE A 146 3.23 -4.22 -1.23
CA PHE A 146 3.47 -2.81 -1.49
C PHE A 146 4.29 -2.16 -0.36
N GLY A 147 4.91 -1.05 -0.68
CA GLY A 147 5.62 -0.21 0.25
C GLY A 147 5.56 1.25 -0.16
N LYS A 148 5.89 2.14 0.75
CA LYS A 148 5.99 3.58 0.52
C LYS A 148 7.44 4.00 0.75
N THR A 149 7.96 4.89 -0.10
CA THR A 149 9.29 5.46 0.11
C THR A 149 9.30 6.42 1.29
N GLY A 150 10.36 6.33 2.08
CA GLY A 150 10.67 7.33 3.10
C GLY A 150 11.45 8.51 2.52
N THR A 151 12.00 9.35 3.40
CA THR A 151 12.86 10.50 3.07
C THR A 151 14.14 10.09 2.34
N ASP A 152 14.57 8.83 2.47
CA ASP A 152 15.69 8.23 1.74
C ASP A 152 15.36 7.84 0.29
N GLY A 153 14.07 7.93 -0.09
CA GLY A 153 13.54 7.50 -1.38
C GLY A 153 13.50 5.98 -1.56
N ILE A 154 13.52 5.20 -0.47
CA ILE A 154 13.53 3.74 -0.52
C ILE A 154 12.24 3.16 0.05
N ALA A 155 11.56 2.34 -0.75
CA ALA A 155 10.45 1.50 -0.30
C ALA A 155 10.98 0.08 -0.02
N ARG A 156 10.56 -0.51 1.11
CA ARG A 156 10.91 -1.86 1.53
C ARG A 156 9.67 -2.72 1.62
N ILE A 157 9.67 -3.84 0.90
CA ILE A 157 8.53 -4.77 0.84
C ILE A 157 9.04 -6.14 1.28
N ALA A 158 8.53 -6.60 2.41
CA ALA A 158 8.91 -7.90 2.96
C ALA A 158 7.95 -9.02 2.53
N GLY A 159 8.43 -10.24 2.56
CA GLY A 159 7.59 -11.41 2.40
C GLY A 159 7.02 -11.61 1.00
N VAL A 160 7.74 -11.17 -0.04
CA VAL A 160 7.33 -11.33 -1.44
C VAL A 160 7.65 -12.75 -1.90
N PRO A 161 6.64 -13.56 -2.30
CA PRO A 161 6.89 -14.88 -2.86
C PRO A 161 7.73 -14.82 -4.15
N ALA A 162 8.50 -15.89 -4.41
CA ALA A 162 9.18 -16.02 -5.70
C ALA A 162 8.16 -16.05 -6.84
N GLY A 163 8.42 -15.32 -7.92
CA GLY A 163 7.52 -15.24 -9.07
C GLY A 163 7.78 -14.04 -9.96
N SER A 164 6.94 -13.91 -10.99
CA SER A 164 6.98 -12.75 -11.91
C SER A 164 5.96 -11.70 -11.47
N TYR A 165 6.40 -10.46 -11.42
CA TYR A 165 5.60 -9.33 -10.97
C TYR A 165 5.71 -8.18 -11.95
N ARG A 166 4.65 -7.38 -12.02
CA ARG A 166 4.70 -6.02 -12.56
C ARG A 166 4.93 -5.06 -11.41
N LEU A 167 6.08 -4.43 -11.39
CA LEU A 167 6.40 -3.36 -10.47
C LEU A 167 5.76 -2.07 -10.99
N ARG A 168 4.91 -1.45 -10.19
CA ARG A 168 4.30 -0.15 -10.47
C ARG A 168 4.70 0.86 -9.41
N ILE A 169 5.09 2.05 -9.84
CA ILE A 169 5.31 3.20 -8.95
C ILE A 169 4.25 4.26 -9.19
N TRP A 170 3.84 4.94 -8.14
CA TRP A 170 2.86 6.01 -8.20
C TRP A 170 3.13 7.08 -7.13
N HIS A 171 2.84 8.33 -7.47
CA HIS A 171 2.90 9.44 -6.53
C HIS A 171 1.79 10.44 -6.86
N PRO A 172 1.09 11.03 -5.86
CA PRO A 172 -0.05 11.95 -6.14
C PRO A 172 0.32 13.18 -6.95
N ARG A 173 1.60 13.58 -6.94
CA ARG A 173 2.10 14.74 -7.67
C ARG A 173 3.01 14.35 -8.85
N GLN A 174 2.94 13.12 -9.34
CA GLN A 174 3.72 12.70 -10.51
C GLN A 174 3.34 13.50 -11.76
N LEU A 175 4.34 13.88 -12.57
CA LEU A 175 4.15 14.68 -13.78
C LEU A 175 3.91 13.83 -15.03
N ALA A 176 4.18 12.54 -14.97
CA ALA A 176 3.98 11.59 -16.05
C ALA A 176 3.15 10.39 -15.58
N ALA A 177 2.64 9.60 -16.49
CA ALA A 177 1.97 8.34 -16.18
C ALA A 177 2.89 7.44 -15.36
N SER A 178 2.30 6.63 -14.47
CA SER A 178 3.03 5.67 -13.63
C SER A 178 3.93 4.77 -14.47
N ALA A 179 5.22 4.75 -14.15
CA ALA A 179 6.14 3.80 -14.76
C ALA A 179 5.85 2.39 -14.25
N THR A 180 5.90 1.43 -15.16
CA THR A 180 5.79 -0.01 -14.84
C THR A 180 7.00 -0.74 -15.37
N GLN A 181 7.47 -1.74 -14.62
CA GLN A 181 8.59 -2.59 -14.99
C GLN A 181 8.27 -4.03 -14.61
N ASP A 182 8.55 -4.98 -15.51
CA ASP A 182 8.44 -6.39 -15.15
C ASP A 182 9.69 -6.81 -14.35
N VAL A 183 9.46 -7.49 -13.23
CA VAL A 183 10.52 -7.97 -12.33
C VAL A 183 10.27 -9.44 -11.99
N VAL A 184 11.35 -10.19 -11.81
CA VAL A 184 11.30 -11.58 -11.35
C VAL A 184 11.89 -11.64 -9.95
N ILE A 185 11.08 -12.05 -8.99
CA ILE A 185 11.50 -12.27 -7.61
C ILE A 185 11.98 -13.71 -7.50
N GLY A 186 13.25 -13.88 -7.18
CA GLY A 186 13.87 -15.20 -6.95
C GLY A 186 13.90 -15.57 -5.47
N ALA A 187 14.53 -16.72 -5.18
CA ALA A 187 14.72 -17.20 -3.81
C ALA A 187 15.87 -16.48 -3.06
N THR A 188 16.53 -15.50 -3.67
CA THR A 188 17.60 -14.73 -3.03
C THR A 188 17.04 -13.75 -1.99
N PRO A 189 17.70 -13.57 -0.83
CA PRO A 189 17.12 -12.86 0.31
C PRO A 189 16.82 -11.37 0.10
N ALA A 190 17.46 -10.70 -0.86
CA ALA A 190 17.22 -9.28 -1.14
C ALA A 190 17.33 -9.00 -2.64
N GLN A 191 16.31 -8.36 -3.18
CA GLN A 191 16.28 -7.87 -4.56
C GLN A 191 16.04 -6.38 -4.58
N ARG A 192 16.62 -5.70 -5.57
CA ARG A 192 16.57 -4.23 -5.68
C ARG A 192 16.15 -3.81 -7.08
N ALA A 193 15.40 -2.70 -7.14
CA ALA A 193 15.14 -1.96 -8.37
C ALA A 193 15.42 -0.47 -8.14
N GLU A 194 15.88 0.19 -9.19
CA GLU A 194 16.04 1.65 -9.22
C GLU A 194 15.14 2.22 -10.31
N LEU A 195 14.32 3.21 -9.94
CA LEU A 195 13.40 3.83 -10.87
C LEU A 195 13.46 5.35 -10.73
N VAL A 196 13.15 6.02 -11.83
CA VAL A 196 13.05 7.48 -11.86
C VAL A 196 11.58 7.87 -11.92
N LEU A 197 11.20 8.82 -11.05
CA LEU A 197 9.87 9.38 -11.01
C LEU A 197 9.95 10.90 -10.92
N ASP A 198 9.40 11.57 -11.92
CA ASP A 198 9.32 13.02 -11.92
C ASP A 198 8.05 13.46 -11.16
N VAL A 199 8.25 14.28 -10.13
CA VAL A 199 7.19 14.75 -9.24
C VAL A 199 7.23 16.27 -9.11
N ALA A 200 6.08 16.91 -9.18
CA ALA A 200 5.98 18.32 -8.88
C ALA A 200 6.41 18.62 -7.45
N PRO A 201 7.08 19.72 -7.18
CA PRO A 201 7.34 20.17 -5.81
C PRO A 201 6.05 20.26 -5.01
N ARG A 202 6.09 19.88 -3.73
CA ARG A 202 4.98 20.17 -2.84
C ARG A 202 4.90 21.69 -2.70
N GLY A 203 3.78 22.27 -3.15
CA GLY A 203 3.55 23.70 -3.03
C GLY A 203 3.65 24.16 -1.58
N PRO A 204 3.93 25.44 -1.32
CA PRO A 204 3.89 25.96 0.03
C PRO A 204 2.48 25.72 0.59
N HIS A 205 2.41 24.95 1.67
CA HIS A 205 1.16 24.84 2.41
C HIS A 205 0.87 26.21 3.01
N HIS A 206 -0.19 26.86 2.57
CA HIS A 206 -0.70 28.07 3.20
C HIS A 206 -1.38 27.77 4.55
N LYS A 207 -0.78 26.85 5.33
CA LYS A 207 -1.24 26.56 6.68
C LYS A 207 -0.97 27.81 7.54
N PRO A 208 -2.00 28.49 8.04
CA PRO A 208 -1.79 29.62 8.92
C PRO A 208 -1.00 29.21 10.17
N PRO A 209 -0.24 30.13 10.80
CA PRO A 209 0.40 29.86 12.08
C PRO A 209 -0.58 29.30 13.11
N ALA A 210 -0.08 28.50 14.06
CA ALA A 210 -0.91 27.83 15.07
C ALA A 210 -1.79 28.80 15.89
N ASP A 211 -1.35 30.04 16.05
CA ASP A 211 -2.00 31.08 16.83
C ASP A 211 -2.91 32.02 16.02
N SER A 212 -3.05 31.83 14.71
CA SER A 212 -4.00 32.63 13.93
C SER A 212 -5.43 32.16 14.27
N GLY A 213 -5.98 32.77 15.30
CA GLY A 213 -7.31 32.77 15.84
C GLY A 213 -8.42 31.93 15.21
N SER A 214 -9.07 31.20 16.09
CA SER A 214 -10.47 30.77 16.08
C SER A 214 -11.30 31.12 14.84
N TYR A 215 -11.73 30.09 14.15
CA TYR A 215 -13.03 30.09 13.49
C TYR A 215 -14.10 29.52 14.41
#